data_58c716f551f8020e3c00a541def558ce
#
_entry.id   58c716f551f8020e3c00a541def558ce
#
_cell.length_a   1.000
_cell.length_b   1.000
_cell.length_c   1.000
_cell.angle_alpha   90.00
_cell.angle_beta   90.00
_cell.angle_gamma   90.00
#
_symmetry.space_group_name_H-M   'P 1'
#
loop_
_entity.id
_entity.type
_entity.pdbx_description
1 polymer ?
#
loop_
_entity_poly.entity_id
_entity_poly.type
_entity_poly.pdbx_seq_one_letter_code
_entity_poly.pdbx_strand_id
1 'polypeptide(L)'
;MKGSCIRNVLLVFLFTLAAVVVSSAQSWKFGVMSDTQWGMPDDGKNPGSCSVDIVKAINQQFIDKKVKFVIEVGDLVDKIGDKKNGTTAESIANAEDVRAAFAQELYNAGIGFFPLRGNHDSHRLSGAEFKRIYPQTQNGTMNATPSNVFSVPNPDAAKQPFPKPTGSPFTIGTNFSTPAPDATKKLDWSGLTYSFDYNNTRFVLLDQFSPLNAKEGDKTDLTIDEQVPWISATLAGKPAGGHAFVFGHKGLISENHVDTLFGEDPTESGLNQNAFITALYNNGVRYYMQGHDHMHDRSLVSVTTGSPTDGVSPKVENIICASDSDKFYRPNTPSNDEKYNVAVFGHSRQAQIAQELRKVGFYIFTVDGPSVTGEYYAAEVPNAAPNARCKQDPDMCEFMIQTTPPLSFVKAETFGYSLGGKEFQVCQAGQEKCNSSYTQVVDSYKGTTVKILSGINGSQAQDRNKRPFLKTVDTGWTDKGDDSASNILTLWGMADLNSKNTDVYTLSLTYSKDSAGKGALALASKSKGKWVNAVDKNQGGTKKYVAGPWKSGYGLGTYGFDPKTNTAWAVINYTGNFAVASVGQDAVASIGQ
;
A
#
# COMPACT_ATOMS: atom_id res chain seq x y z
N MET A 1 82.92 23.45 21.47
CA MET A 1 81.68 24.14 21.81
C MET A 1 80.61 23.65 20.86
N LYS A 2 79.57 22.96 21.37
CA LYS A 2 78.64 22.12 20.62
C LYS A 2 77.41 22.93 20.26
N GLY A 3 77.11 23.06 18.97
CA GLY A 3 75.91 23.65 18.49
C GLY A 3 74.85 22.55 18.17
N SER A 4 73.70 22.64 18.83
CA SER A 4 72.59 21.73 18.68
C SER A 4 71.65 22.19 17.52
N CYS A 5 71.46 21.33 16.55
CA CYS A 5 70.57 21.55 15.43
C CYS A 5 69.16 20.98 15.76
N ILE A 6 68.16 21.84 15.96
CA ILE A 6 66.77 21.44 16.16
C ILE A 6 66.16 21.26 14.78
N ARG A 7 65.78 20.02 14.46
CA ARG A 7 64.98 19.65 13.27
C ARG A 7 63.49 19.78 13.59
N ASN A 8 62.87 20.77 12.99
CA ASN A 8 61.38 20.87 12.98
C ASN A 8 60.82 19.82 12.05
N VAL A 9 60.09 18.84 12.59
CA VAL A 9 59.28 17.91 11.84
C VAL A 9 57.90 18.52 11.71
N LEU A 10 57.55 18.96 10.51
CA LEU A 10 56.22 19.44 10.15
C LEU A 10 55.32 18.22 9.85
N LEU A 11 54.43 17.89 10.79
CA LEU A 11 53.42 16.83 10.59
C LEU A 11 52.27 17.42 9.79
N VAL A 12 52.17 17.10 8.51
CA VAL A 12 51.02 17.44 7.65
C VAL A 12 49.96 16.40 7.88
N PHE A 13 48.89 16.75 8.61
CA PHE A 13 47.66 15.95 8.66
C PHE A 13 46.88 16.16 7.38
N LEU A 14 46.89 15.19 6.46
CA LEU A 14 45.96 15.10 5.37
C LEU A 14 44.61 14.63 5.93
N PHE A 15 43.69 15.57 6.12
CA PHE A 15 42.26 15.24 6.27
C PHE A 15 41.71 14.87 4.89
N THR A 16 41.60 13.59 4.58
CA THR A 16 40.77 13.12 3.48
C THR A 16 39.32 13.29 3.89
N LEU A 17 38.66 14.36 3.41
CA LEU A 17 37.23 14.50 3.42
C LEU A 17 36.68 13.43 2.49
N ALA A 18 36.26 12.30 3.03
CA ALA A 18 35.42 11.37 2.30
C ALA A 18 34.07 12.08 2.11
N ALA A 19 33.87 12.67 0.94
CA ALA A 19 32.56 13.10 0.51
C ALA A 19 31.68 11.84 0.43
N VAL A 20 30.82 11.65 1.41
CA VAL A 20 29.73 10.68 1.32
C VAL A 20 28.85 11.18 0.20
N VAL A 21 29.07 10.69 -1.01
CA VAL A 21 28.11 10.83 -2.10
C VAL A 21 26.90 10.04 -1.64
N VAL A 22 25.91 10.72 -1.07
CA VAL A 22 24.59 10.17 -0.89
C VAL A 22 24.02 9.99 -2.29
N SER A 23 24.31 8.85 -2.89
CA SER A 23 23.60 8.40 -4.08
C SER A 23 22.13 8.39 -3.69
N SER A 24 21.33 9.30 -4.22
CA SER A 24 19.89 9.21 -4.12
C SER A 24 19.53 7.84 -4.69
N ALA A 25 19.07 6.95 -3.83
CA ALA A 25 18.61 5.63 -4.29
C ALA A 25 17.57 5.87 -5.36
N GLN A 26 17.80 5.29 -6.54
CA GLN A 26 16.87 5.41 -7.66
C GLN A 26 15.50 4.90 -7.22
N SER A 27 14.44 5.66 -7.45
CA SER A 27 13.09 5.23 -7.14
C SER A 27 12.74 3.92 -7.87
N TRP A 28 12.01 3.05 -7.20
CA TRP A 28 11.62 1.75 -7.74
C TRP A 28 10.18 1.42 -7.35
N LYS A 29 9.61 0.42 -8.02
CA LYS A 29 8.20 0.06 -7.86
C LYS A 29 8.02 -1.42 -7.62
N PHE A 30 6.98 -1.76 -6.84
CA PHE A 30 6.43 -3.12 -6.77
C PHE A 30 4.92 -3.10 -6.94
N GLY A 31 4.37 -4.24 -7.38
CA GLY A 31 2.95 -4.45 -7.54
C GLY A 31 2.34 -5.26 -6.40
N VAL A 32 1.05 -5.09 -6.15
CA VAL A 32 0.28 -5.97 -5.25
C VAL A 32 -1.04 -6.33 -5.93
N MET A 33 -1.38 -7.62 -5.87
CA MET A 33 -2.65 -8.19 -6.31
C MET A 33 -3.12 -9.22 -5.29
N SER A 34 -4.38 -9.66 -5.38
CA SER A 34 -4.96 -10.58 -4.41
C SER A 34 -6.16 -11.34 -4.97
N ASP A 35 -6.45 -12.53 -4.41
CA ASP A 35 -7.69 -13.25 -4.67
C ASP A 35 -7.93 -13.50 -6.17
N THR A 36 -7.00 -14.21 -6.82
CA THR A 36 -7.06 -14.47 -8.27
C THR A 36 -7.86 -15.73 -8.63
N GLN A 37 -8.53 -16.34 -7.68
CA GLN A 37 -9.34 -17.55 -7.86
C GLN A 37 -10.52 -17.34 -8.84
N TRP A 38 -10.96 -18.44 -9.47
CA TRP A 38 -12.16 -18.47 -10.31
C TRP A 38 -13.15 -19.49 -9.79
N GLY A 39 -14.25 -19.04 -9.18
CA GLY A 39 -15.26 -19.88 -8.51
C GLY A 39 -16.48 -20.23 -9.37
N MET A 40 -16.63 -19.59 -10.53
CA MET A 40 -17.76 -19.81 -11.43
C MET A 40 -17.48 -20.94 -12.43
N PRO A 41 -18.53 -21.49 -13.06
CA PRO A 41 -18.36 -22.37 -14.20
C PRO A 41 -17.49 -21.73 -15.27
N ASP A 42 -16.71 -22.55 -15.96
CA ASP A 42 -15.84 -22.12 -17.06
C ASP A 42 -16.62 -21.30 -18.09
N ASP A 43 -16.19 -20.05 -18.32
CA ASP A 43 -16.72 -19.16 -19.35
C ASP A 43 -16.14 -19.47 -20.75
N GLY A 44 -15.42 -20.57 -20.86
CA GLY A 44 -14.71 -21.00 -22.06
C GLY A 44 -13.35 -20.32 -22.27
N LYS A 45 -12.80 -19.62 -21.28
CA LYS A 45 -11.56 -18.86 -21.40
C LYS A 45 -10.51 -19.20 -20.36
N ASN A 46 -10.90 -19.56 -19.12
CA ASN A 46 -9.95 -19.85 -18.05
C ASN A 46 -9.81 -21.36 -17.79
N PRO A 47 -8.72 -21.83 -17.17
CA PRO A 47 -8.53 -23.22 -16.81
C PRO A 47 -9.37 -23.74 -15.64
N GLY A 48 -10.31 -22.97 -15.10
CA GLY A 48 -11.22 -23.38 -14.04
C GLY A 48 -10.67 -23.34 -12.62
N SER A 49 -9.46 -22.80 -12.42
CA SER A 49 -8.84 -22.66 -11.09
C SER A 49 -8.55 -21.22 -10.70
N CYS A 50 -8.16 -20.39 -11.66
CA CYS A 50 -7.89 -18.98 -11.44
C CYS A 50 -8.45 -18.12 -12.57
N SER A 51 -8.64 -16.83 -12.31
CA SER A 51 -9.21 -15.84 -13.25
C SER A 51 -8.17 -15.41 -14.29
N VAL A 52 -7.81 -16.30 -15.22
CA VAL A 52 -6.69 -16.11 -16.16
C VAL A 52 -6.80 -14.83 -16.96
N ASP A 53 -7.98 -14.46 -17.46
CA ASP A 53 -8.16 -13.22 -18.24
C ASP A 53 -7.86 -11.98 -17.38
N ILE A 54 -8.27 -11.98 -16.11
CA ILE A 54 -8.00 -10.90 -15.15
C ILE A 54 -6.51 -10.89 -14.82
N VAL A 55 -5.92 -12.03 -14.47
CA VAL A 55 -4.50 -12.17 -14.17
C VAL A 55 -3.64 -11.63 -15.31
N LYS A 56 -3.92 -12.01 -16.55
CA LYS A 56 -3.18 -11.53 -17.74
C LYS A 56 -3.30 -10.03 -17.94
N ALA A 57 -4.50 -9.49 -17.76
CA ALA A 57 -4.74 -8.05 -17.88
C ALA A 57 -3.94 -7.26 -16.83
N ILE A 58 -3.89 -7.75 -15.60
CA ILE A 58 -3.13 -7.13 -14.50
C ILE A 58 -1.62 -7.32 -14.68
N ASN A 59 -1.16 -8.52 -15.10
CA ASN A 59 0.24 -8.75 -15.43
C ASN A 59 0.74 -7.75 -16.46
N GLN A 60 -0.05 -7.46 -17.49
CA GLN A 60 0.30 -6.46 -18.49
C GLN A 60 0.46 -5.07 -17.87
N GLN A 61 -0.40 -4.69 -16.89
CA GLN A 61 -0.24 -3.42 -16.19
C GLN A 61 1.07 -3.37 -15.39
N PHE A 62 1.44 -4.45 -14.70
CA PHE A 62 2.70 -4.52 -13.96
C PHE A 62 3.92 -4.40 -14.89
N ILE A 63 3.86 -5.04 -16.06
CA ILE A 63 4.89 -4.97 -17.10
C ILE A 63 5.02 -3.53 -17.61
N ASP A 64 3.92 -2.89 -17.99
CA ASP A 64 3.89 -1.52 -18.52
C ASP A 64 4.39 -0.50 -17.49
N LYS A 65 4.07 -0.70 -16.22
CA LYS A 65 4.50 0.16 -15.10
C LYS A 65 5.91 -0.14 -14.62
N LYS A 66 6.55 -1.21 -15.15
CA LYS A 66 7.94 -1.60 -14.88
C LYS A 66 8.21 -1.85 -13.39
N VAL A 67 7.32 -2.57 -12.75
CA VAL A 67 7.55 -2.99 -11.36
C VAL A 67 8.73 -3.97 -11.28
N LYS A 68 9.37 -4.07 -10.13
CA LYS A 68 10.48 -5.01 -9.92
C LYS A 68 9.99 -6.40 -9.55
N PHE A 69 8.93 -6.44 -8.80
CA PHE A 69 8.23 -7.69 -8.42
C PHE A 69 6.78 -7.40 -8.09
N VAL A 70 6.00 -8.46 -7.99
CA VAL A 70 4.60 -8.46 -7.59
C VAL A 70 4.45 -9.33 -6.35
N ILE A 71 3.64 -8.88 -5.40
CA ILE A 71 3.18 -9.68 -4.25
C ILE A 71 1.73 -10.06 -4.51
N GLU A 72 1.39 -11.33 -4.35
CA GLU A 72 0.02 -11.82 -4.36
C GLU A 72 -0.40 -12.25 -2.96
N VAL A 73 -1.52 -11.69 -2.48
CA VAL A 73 -1.91 -11.72 -1.08
C VAL A 73 -2.92 -12.85 -0.81
N GLY A 74 -2.64 -14.03 -1.34
CA GLY A 74 -3.40 -15.25 -1.08
C GLY A 74 -4.63 -15.46 -1.98
N ASP A 75 -5.25 -16.63 -1.81
CA ASP A 75 -6.34 -17.14 -2.64
C ASP A 75 -5.98 -17.12 -4.13
N LEU A 76 -4.85 -17.79 -4.43
CA LEU A 76 -4.30 -17.90 -5.78
C LEU A 76 -5.23 -18.68 -6.69
N VAL A 77 -5.88 -19.71 -6.12
CA VAL A 77 -6.80 -20.62 -6.82
C VAL A 77 -8.08 -20.85 -6.01
N ASP A 78 -9.19 -21.17 -6.66
CA ASP A 78 -10.46 -21.38 -5.96
C ASP A 78 -10.55 -22.76 -5.30
N LYS A 79 -9.96 -23.78 -5.91
CA LYS A 79 -10.05 -25.18 -5.40
C LYS A 79 -8.77 -25.94 -5.64
N ILE A 80 -8.17 -26.34 -4.56
CA ILE A 80 -6.99 -27.23 -4.55
C ILE A 80 -7.36 -28.72 -4.44
N GLY A 81 -8.65 -29.03 -4.28
CA GLY A 81 -9.13 -30.40 -4.13
C GLY A 81 -9.84 -30.94 -5.37
N ASP A 82 -9.81 -32.25 -5.55
CA ASP A 82 -10.64 -32.96 -6.52
C ASP A 82 -11.95 -33.36 -5.85
N LYS A 83 -13.08 -32.82 -6.34
CA LYS A 83 -14.42 -33.11 -5.79
C LYS A 83 -14.78 -34.58 -5.83
N LYS A 84 -14.24 -35.35 -6.76
CA LYS A 84 -14.54 -36.77 -6.97
C LYS A 84 -13.63 -37.69 -6.16
N ASN A 85 -12.34 -37.39 -6.10
CA ASN A 85 -11.31 -38.24 -5.54
C ASN A 85 -10.72 -37.69 -4.22
N GLY A 86 -11.21 -36.56 -3.73
CA GLY A 86 -10.69 -35.86 -2.56
C GLY A 86 -9.47 -34.97 -2.87
N THR A 87 -8.91 -34.38 -1.83
CA THR A 87 -7.72 -33.52 -1.97
C THR A 87 -6.45 -34.36 -1.87
N THR A 88 -5.63 -34.31 -2.90
CA THR A 88 -4.33 -35.00 -3.00
C THR A 88 -3.23 -33.99 -3.34
N ALA A 89 -1.97 -34.36 -3.16
CA ALA A 89 -0.84 -33.54 -3.61
C ALA A 89 -0.91 -33.26 -5.12
N GLU A 90 -1.39 -34.21 -5.92
CA GLU A 90 -1.56 -34.04 -7.35
C GLU A 90 -2.68 -33.03 -7.68
N SER A 91 -3.84 -33.07 -7.00
CA SER A 91 -4.91 -32.09 -7.24
C SER A 91 -4.52 -30.68 -6.82
N ILE A 92 -3.75 -30.53 -5.75
CA ILE A 92 -3.16 -29.27 -5.31
C ILE A 92 -2.19 -28.74 -6.38
N ALA A 93 -1.24 -29.58 -6.79
CA ALA A 93 -0.27 -29.24 -7.82
C ALA A 93 -0.95 -28.82 -9.12
N ASN A 94 -1.99 -29.54 -9.55
CA ASN A 94 -2.72 -29.25 -10.77
C ASN A 94 -3.39 -27.85 -10.73
N ALA A 95 -3.96 -27.46 -9.61
CA ALA A 95 -4.57 -26.15 -9.45
C ALA A 95 -3.52 -25.03 -9.39
N GLU A 96 -2.52 -25.18 -8.53
CA GLU A 96 -1.48 -24.19 -8.32
C GLU A 96 -0.55 -24.02 -9.53
N ASP A 97 -0.25 -25.10 -10.26
CA ASP A 97 0.57 -25.06 -11.47
C ASP A 97 -0.06 -24.17 -12.56
N VAL A 98 -1.39 -24.12 -12.65
CA VAL A 98 -2.08 -23.23 -13.57
C VAL A 98 -1.81 -21.78 -13.21
N ARG A 99 -1.97 -21.40 -11.94
CA ARG A 99 -1.68 -20.03 -11.48
C ARG A 99 -0.21 -19.67 -11.66
N ALA A 100 0.69 -20.57 -11.30
CA ALA A 100 2.12 -20.37 -11.45
C ALA A 100 2.55 -20.25 -12.92
N ALA A 101 1.88 -20.97 -13.82
CA ALA A 101 2.15 -20.87 -15.25
C ALA A 101 1.91 -19.44 -15.78
N PHE A 102 0.88 -18.75 -15.31
CA PHE A 102 0.62 -17.37 -15.73
C PHE A 102 1.52 -16.34 -15.02
N ALA A 103 2.23 -16.69 -13.93
CA ALA A 103 3.33 -15.88 -13.42
C ALA A 103 4.54 -15.84 -14.36
N GLN A 104 4.64 -16.79 -15.31
CA GLN A 104 5.71 -16.80 -16.32
C GLN A 104 5.72 -15.54 -17.21
N GLU A 105 4.57 -14.89 -17.42
CA GLU A 105 4.52 -13.60 -18.14
C GLU A 105 5.35 -12.53 -17.42
N LEU A 106 5.29 -12.49 -16.10
CA LEU A 106 6.09 -11.60 -15.26
C LEU A 106 7.58 -11.99 -15.33
N TYR A 107 7.89 -13.27 -15.21
CA TYR A 107 9.29 -13.76 -15.28
C TYR A 107 9.93 -13.43 -16.62
N ASN A 108 9.20 -13.58 -17.72
CA ASN A 108 9.67 -13.23 -19.06
C ASN A 108 10.00 -11.73 -19.19
N ALA A 109 9.36 -10.88 -18.39
CA ALA A 109 9.62 -9.45 -18.31
C ALA A 109 10.69 -9.08 -17.25
N GLY A 110 11.30 -10.07 -16.58
CA GLY A 110 12.28 -9.85 -15.50
C GLY A 110 11.65 -9.32 -14.20
N ILE A 111 10.36 -9.60 -13.99
CA ILE A 111 9.60 -9.19 -12.81
C ILE A 111 9.44 -10.41 -11.89
N GLY A 112 9.81 -10.25 -10.61
CA GLY A 112 9.62 -11.28 -9.60
C GLY A 112 8.15 -11.46 -9.22
N PHE A 113 7.82 -12.62 -8.65
CA PHE A 113 6.49 -12.92 -8.13
C PHE A 113 6.61 -13.63 -6.78
N PHE A 114 6.01 -13.04 -5.74
CA PHE A 114 6.08 -13.51 -4.36
C PHE A 114 4.67 -13.72 -3.81
N PRO A 115 4.14 -14.95 -3.85
CA PRO A 115 2.82 -15.26 -3.32
C PRO A 115 2.86 -15.63 -1.84
N LEU A 116 1.73 -15.51 -1.16
CA LEU A 116 1.41 -16.19 0.08
C LEU A 116 0.11 -17.00 -0.11
N ARG A 117 -0.18 -17.96 0.78
CA ARG A 117 -1.42 -18.75 0.70
C ARG A 117 -2.59 -18.00 1.30
N GLY A 118 -3.78 -18.21 0.72
CA GLY A 118 -5.07 -17.88 1.32
C GLY A 118 -5.80 -19.12 1.85
N ASN A 119 -7.04 -18.96 2.30
CA ASN A 119 -7.83 -20.07 2.80
C ASN A 119 -8.26 -21.06 1.70
N HIS A 120 -8.41 -20.60 0.46
CA HIS A 120 -8.67 -21.48 -0.70
C HIS A 120 -7.44 -22.30 -1.11
N ASP A 121 -6.22 -21.86 -0.79
CA ASP A 121 -4.97 -22.57 -1.01
C ASP A 121 -4.59 -23.47 0.18
N SER A 122 -5.38 -23.49 1.25
CA SER A 122 -5.03 -24.14 2.50
C SER A 122 -5.47 -25.60 2.54
N HIS A 123 -4.54 -26.49 2.79
CA HIS A 123 -4.74 -27.89 3.10
C HIS A 123 -3.47 -28.45 3.76
N ARG A 124 -3.57 -29.53 4.54
CA ARG A 124 -2.41 -30.13 5.20
C ARG A 124 -1.27 -30.54 4.25
N LEU A 125 -1.57 -30.80 2.98
CA LEU A 125 -0.59 -31.15 1.96
C LEU A 125 -0.12 -29.94 1.13
N SER A 126 -0.84 -28.81 1.18
CA SER A 126 -0.57 -27.69 0.29
C SER A 126 0.74 -26.97 0.59
N GLY A 127 1.18 -26.93 1.86
CA GLY A 127 2.43 -26.27 2.23
C GLY A 127 3.66 -26.81 1.51
N ALA A 128 3.76 -28.14 1.37
CA ALA A 128 4.87 -28.77 0.66
C ALA A 128 4.82 -28.50 -0.85
N GLU A 129 3.63 -28.58 -1.45
CA GLU A 129 3.42 -28.29 -2.87
C GLU A 129 3.65 -26.81 -3.18
N PHE A 130 3.17 -25.91 -2.35
CA PHE A 130 3.40 -24.48 -2.49
C PHE A 130 4.90 -24.13 -2.54
N LYS A 131 5.69 -24.67 -1.61
CA LYS A 131 7.15 -24.49 -1.61
C LYS A 131 7.84 -25.08 -2.85
N ARG A 132 7.33 -26.19 -3.37
CA ARG A 132 7.84 -26.82 -4.59
C ARG A 132 7.55 -25.96 -5.82
N ILE A 133 6.34 -25.42 -5.90
CA ILE A 133 5.84 -24.62 -7.03
C ILE A 133 6.42 -23.20 -7.01
N TYR A 134 6.54 -22.60 -5.82
CA TYR A 134 7.05 -21.24 -5.61
C TYR A 134 8.37 -21.22 -4.79
N PRO A 135 9.46 -21.82 -5.31
CA PRO A 135 10.73 -21.91 -4.57
C PRO A 135 11.35 -20.56 -4.22
N GLN A 136 10.98 -19.49 -4.93
CA GLN A 136 11.42 -18.12 -4.67
C GLN A 136 11.03 -17.60 -3.29
N THR A 137 10.04 -18.16 -2.64
CA THR A 137 9.68 -17.82 -1.25
C THR A 137 10.80 -18.13 -0.26
N GLN A 138 11.76 -18.96 -0.64
CA GLN A 138 12.88 -19.39 0.20
C GLN A 138 14.18 -18.63 -0.09
N ASN A 139 14.41 -18.19 -1.33
CA ASN A 139 15.70 -17.65 -1.74
C ASN A 139 15.62 -16.55 -2.82
N GLY A 140 14.42 -16.18 -3.26
CA GLY A 140 14.19 -15.14 -4.25
C GLY A 140 14.50 -15.53 -5.70
N THR A 141 14.84 -16.79 -5.98
CA THR A 141 15.17 -17.22 -7.34
C THR A 141 13.91 -17.57 -8.12
N MET A 142 13.63 -16.78 -9.15
CA MET A 142 12.55 -17.02 -10.11
C MET A 142 12.99 -18.12 -11.06
N ASN A 143 12.21 -19.18 -11.13
CA ASN A 143 12.50 -20.28 -12.04
C ASN A 143 11.94 -19.95 -13.44
N ALA A 144 12.78 -19.41 -14.30
CA ALA A 144 12.38 -19.09 -15.68
C ALA A 144 12.24 -20.35 -16.57
N THR A 145 12.62 -21.51 -16.07
CA THR A 145 12.40 -22.81 -16.71
C THR A 145 11.72 -23.74 -15.71
N PRO A 146 10.43 -23.59 -15.45
CA PRO A 146 9.75 -24.43 -14.49
C PRO A 146 9.53 -25.82 -15.08
N SER A 147 10.57 -26.64 -15.08
CA SER A 147 10.48 -28.05 -15.47
C SER A 147 9.48 -28.84 -14.61
N ASN A 148 9.05 -28.23 -13.50
CA ASN A 148 8.16 -28.85 -12.53
C ASN A 148 6.76 -28.24 -12.50
N VAL A 149 6.55 -27.03 -13.07
CA VAL A 149 5.26 -26.32 -13.06
C VAL A 149 4.39 -26.68 -14.27
N PHE A 150 5.00 -27.04 -15.40
CA PHE A 150 4.27 -27.38 -16.63
C PHE A 150 4.16 -28.90 -16.88
N SER A 151 4.27 -29.73 -15.84
CA SER A 151 4.07 -31.18 -15.97
C SER A 151 2.60 -31.54 -16.18
N VAL A 152 1.69 -30.62 -15.87
CA VAL A 152 0.25 -30.83 -15.97
C VAL A 152 -0.26 -30.31 -17.31
N PRO A 153 -1.09 -31.10 -18.02
CA PRO A 153 -1.74 -30.60 -19.24
C PRO A 153 -2.62 -29.39 -18.90
N ASN A 154 -2.45 -28.30 -19.64
CA ASN A 154 -3.38 -27.18 -19.58
C ASN A 154 -4.76 -27.63 -20.10
N PRO A 155 -5.82 -27.65 -19.27
CA PRO A 155 -7.14 -28.10 -19.69
C PRO A 155 -7.75 -27.23 -20.80
N ASP A 156 -7.33 -25.98 -20.93
CA ASP A 156 -7.80 -25.01 -21.93
C ASP A 156 -6.71 -24.55 -22.89
N ALA A 157 -5.74 -25.41 -23.21
CA ALA A 157 -4.57 -25.07 -24.05
C ALA A 157 -4.92 -24.40 -25.37
N ALA A 158 -6.08 -24.70 -25.96
CA ALA A 158 -6.55 -24.07 -27.19
C ALA A 158 -7.07 -22.62 -26.98
N LYS A 159 -7.55 -22.31 -25.77
CA LYS A 159 -8.14 -21.01 -25.41
C LYS A 159 -7.12 -20.12 -24.68
N GLN A 160 -6.40 -20.70 -23.72
CA GLN A 160 -5.42 -20.04 -22.86
C GLN A 160 -4.12 -20.87 -22.79
N PRO A 161 -3.28 -20.81 -23.82
CA PRO A 161 -2.01 -21.56 -23.78
C PRO A 161 -1.11 -21.03 -22.68
N PHE A 162 -0.43 -21.95 -21.97
CA PHE A 162 0.54 -21.54 -20.95
C PHE A 162 1.69 -20.73 -21.56
N PRO A 163 2.06 -19.61 -20.94
CA PRO A 163 3.21 -18.82 -21.36
C PRO A 163 4.48 -19.65 -21.32
N LYS A 164 5.28 -19.59 -22.38
CA LYS A 164 6.57 -20.30 -22.45
C LYS A 164 7.68 -19.45 -21.85
N PRO A 165 8.64 -20.05 -21.13
CA PRO A 165 9.84 -19.35 -20.67
C PRO A 165 10.64 -18.78 -21.85
N THR A 166 11.04 -17.50 -21.75
CA THR A 166 11.84 -16.82 -22.77
C THR A 166 13.18 -16.30 -22.23
N GLY A 167 13.41 -16.39 -20.91
CA GLY A 167 14.60 -15.87 -20.24
C GLY A 167 15.33 -16.90 -19.41
N SER A 168 16.42 -16.48 -18.80
CA SER A 168 17.18 -17.27 -17.81
C SER A 168 16.64 -17.02 -16.41
N PRO A 169 16.84 -17.96 -15.46
CA PRO A 169 16.55 -17.73 -14.04
C PRO A 169 17.22 -16.45 -13.52
N PHE A 170 16.55 -15.74 -12.63
CA PHE A 170 17.06 -14.53 -12.00
C PHE A 170 16.61 -14.47 -10.53
N THR A 171 17.28 -13.66 -9.72
CA THR A 171 17.03 -13.53 -8.29
C THR A 171 16.61 -12.13 -7.94
N ILE A 172 15.56 -12.00 -7.11
CA ILE A 172 15.11 -10.74 -6.51
C ILE A 172 15.08 -10.89 -5.00
N GLY A 173 15.56 -9.85 -4.30
CA GLY A 173 15.61 -9.83 -2.85
C GLY A 173 16.88 -10.45 -2.26
N THR A 174 17.09 -10.14 -1.00
CA THR A 174 18.20 -10.60 -0.16
C THR A 174 17.69 -10.85 1.26
N ASN A 175 18.53 -11.40 2.14
CA ASN A 175 18.23 -11.57 3.55
C ASN A 175 16.91 -12.34 3.81
N PHE A 176 16.69 -13.40 3.04
CA PHE A 176 15.53 -14.27 3.26
C PHE A 176 15.57 -14.88 4.65
N SER A 177 14.43 -14.83 5.35
CA SER A 177 14.26 -15.38 6.69
C SER A 177 12.85 -15.97 6.82
N THR A 178 12.72 -16.96 7.70
CA THR A 178 11.49 -17.67 7.98
C THR A 178 11.44 -18.02 9.48
N PRO A 179 10.26 -18.22 10.08
CA PRO A 179 10.18 -18.70 11.46
C PRO A 179 10.90 -20.03 11.61
N ALA A 180 11.63 -20.20 12.72
CA ALA A 180 12.21 -21.51 13.05
C ALA A 180 11.08 -22.52 13.35
N PRO A 181 11.22 -23.78 12.90
CA PRO A 181 10.26 -24.81 13.28
C PRO A 181 10.17 -25.00 14.79
N ASP A 182 8.96 -25.10 15.31
CA ASP A 182 8.71 -25.48 16.72
C ASP A 182 8.37 -26.96 16.79
N ALA A 183 9.36 -27.78 17.12
CA ALA A 183 9.18 -29.24 17.24
C ALA A 183 8.24 -29.64 18.40
N THR A 184 8.11 -28.81 19.44
CA THR A 184 7.24 -29.11 20.59
C THR A 184 5.78 -28.88 20.25
N LYS A 185 5.47 -27.85 19.49
CA LYS A 185 4.13 -27.53 18.99
C LYS A 185 3.83 -28.16 17.64
N LYS A 186 4.84 -28.80 17.00
CA LYS A 186 4.76 -29.36 15.65
C LYS A 186 4.36 -28.32 14.59
N LEU A 187 4.89 -27.13 14.73
CA LEU A 187 4.63 -26.02 13.81
C LEU A 187 5.86 -25.76 12.95
N ASP A 188 5.67 -25.75 11.64
CA ASP A 188 6.73 -25.46 10.67
C ASP A 188 6.15 -24.68 9.50
N TRP A 189 6.36 -23.35 9.50
CA TRP A 189 6.01 -22.44 8.41
C TRP A 189 7.21 -22.06 7.55
N SER A 190 8.30 -22.84 7.57
CA SER A 190 9.50 -22.55 6.78
C SER A 190 9.20 -22.37 5.30
N GLY A 191 9.43 -21.18 4.75
CA GLY A 191 9.16 -20.84 3.35
C GLY A 191 7.68 -20.67 2.98
N LEU A 192 6.78 -20.77 3.96
CA LEU A 192 5.37 -20.35 3.87
C LEU A 192 5.22 -18.95 4.43
N THR A 193 5.57 -18.74 5.70
CA THR A 193 5.86 -17.41 6.24
C THR A 193 7.32 -17.08 5.97
N TYR A 194 7.58 -15.93 5.37
CA TYR A 194 8.92 -15.52 5.01
C TYR A 194 9.08 -14.00 4.97
N SER A 195 10.32 -13.55 5.04
CA SER A 195 10.69 -12.16 4.82
C SER A 195 11.88 -12.06 3.90
N PHE A 196 11.99 -10.93 3.22
CA PHE A 196 13.16 -10.58 2.42
C PHE A 196 13.37 -9.07 2.38
N ASP A 197 14.57 -8.66 1.98
CA ASP A 197 14.88 -7.26 1.74
C ASP A 197 15.01 -7.01 0.23
N TYR A 198 14.50 -5.88 -0.19
CA TYR A 198 14.78 -5.31 -1.51
C TYR A 198 15.17 -3.85 -1.37
N ASN A 199 16.38 -3.52 -1.80
CA ASN A 199 16.98 -2.21 -1.51
C ASN A 199 16.90 -1.91 0.01
N ASN A 200 16.35 -0.76 0.38
CA ASN A 200 16.21 -0.34 1.78
C ASN A 200 14.81 -0.65 2.36
N THR A 201 14.20 -1.75 1.96
CA THR A 201 12.82 -2.09 2.35
C THR A 201 12.72 -3.56 2.74
N ARG A 202 12.12 -3.84 3.90
CA ARG A 202 11.77 -5.18 4.38
C ARG A 202 10.35 -5.55 3.98
N PHE A 203 10.18 -6.75 3.44
CA PHE A 203 8.91 -7.39 3.13
C PHE A 203 8.71 -8.57 4.05
N VAL A 204 7.53 -8.67 4.67
CA VAL A 204 7.15 -9.78 5.56
C VAL A 204 5.81 -10.33 5.06
N LEU A 205 5.81 -11.58 4.62
CA LEU A 205 4.65 -12.29 4.11
C LEU A 205 4.27 -13.40 5.09
N LEU A 206 3.03 -13.36 5.56
CA LEU A 206 2.54 -14.18 6.67
C LEU A 206 1.58 -15.24 6.18
N ASP A 207 1.79 -16.46 6.64
CA ASP A 207 0.93 -17.61 6.40
C ASP A 207 0.37 -18.10 7.73
N GLN A 208 -0.95 -18.18 7.86
CA GLN A 208 -1.64 -18.66 9.06
C GLN A 208 -2.26 -20.04 8.90
N PHE A 209 -2.00 -20.70 7.77
CA PHE A 209 -2.66 -21.96 7.45
C PHE A 209 -1.83 -23.18 7.84
N SER A 210 -2.27 -24.38 7.42
CA SER A 210 -1.64 -25.64 7.78
C SER A 210 -0.12 -25.62 7.62
N PRO A 211 0.65 -25.88 8.68
CA PRO A 211 2.10 -25.94 8.61
C PRO A 211 2.59 -27.18 7.82
N LEU A 212 3.87 -27.22 7.47
CA LEU A 212 4.46 -28.30 6.65
C LEU A 212 4.31 -29.71 7.24
N ASN A 213 4.25 -29.81 8.56
CA ASN A 213 4.16 -31.07 9.30
C ASN A 213 2.75 -31.42 9.78
N ALA A 214 1.72 -30.72 9.27
CA ALA A 214 0.33 -30.97 9.63
C ALA A 214 -0.12 -32.39 9.23
N LYS A 215 -0.91 -33.03 10.08
CA LYS A 215 -1.43 -34.37 9.90
C LYS A 215 -2.91 -34.34 9.54
N GLU A 216 -3.42 -35.50 9.15
CA GLU A 216 -4.86 -35.66 8.95
C GLU A 216 -5.60 -35.40 10.26
N GLY A 217 -6.65 -34.56 10.19
CA GLY A 217 -7.42 -34.11 11.35
C GLY A 217 -6.90 -32.87 12.05
N ASP A 218 -5.70 -32.37 11.71
CA ASP A 218 -5.23 -31.08 12.20
C ASP A 218 -6.04 -29.94 11.55
N LYS A 219 -6.19 -28.81 12.29
CA LYS A 219 -6.83 -27.62 11.75
C LYS A 219 -6.04 -27.11 10.55
N THR A 220 -6.75 -26.66 9.53
CA THR A 220 -6.15 -26.06 8.33
C THR A 220 -6.06 -24.56 8.40
N ASP A 221 -6.83 -23.94 9.29
CA ASP A 221 -6.87 -22.52 9.53
C ASP A 221 -6.44 -22.27 10.98
N LEU A 222 -5.36 -21.55 11.15
CA LEU A 222 -4.73 -21.26 12.43
C LEU A 222 -4.73 -19.74 12.68
N THR A 223 -4.12 -19.31 13.78
CA THR A 223 -3.87 -17.89 14.04
C THR A 223 -2.39 -17.57 13.86
N ILE A 224 -2.06 -16.29 13.75
CA ILE A 224 -0.68 -15.82 13.62
C ILE A 224 0.06 -15.72 14.97
N ASP A 225 -0.62 -15.95 16.09
CA ASP A 225 -0.12 -15.69 17.45
C ASP A 225 1.28 -16.23 17.70
N GLU A 226 1.52 -17.47 17.28
CA GLU A 226 2.80 -18.16 17.49
C GLU A 226 3.96 -17.54 16.70
N GLN A 227 3.65 -16.73 15.68
CA GLN A 227 4.64 -16.11 14.82
C GLN A 227 4.96 -14.67 15.23
N VAL A 228 4.16 -14.04 16.12
CA VAL A 228 4.33 -12.64 16.53
C VAL A 228 5.73 -12.34 17.07
N PRO A 229 6.39 -13.19 17.87
CA PRO A 229 7.77 -12.96 18.31
C PRO A 229 8.77 -12.88 17.15
N TRP A 230 8.66 -13.79 16.16
CA TRP A 230 9.51 -13.77 14.96
C TRP A 230 9.23 -12.52 14.11
N ILE A 231 7.96 -12.14 13.93
CA ILE A 231 7.56 -10.94 13.19
C ILE A 231 8.18 -9.70 13.82
N SER A 232 8.06 -9.56 15.14
CA SER A 232 8.63 -8.43 15.88
C SER A 232 10.16 -8.34 15.72
N ALA A 233 10.87 -9.46 15.87
CA ALA A 233 12.31 -9.52 15.71
C ALA A 233 12.75 -9.22 14.26
N THR A 234 12.02 -9.75 13.27
CA THR A 234 12.25 -9.53 11.84
C THR A 234 12.09 -8.05 11.47
N LEU A 235 11.06 -7.40 11.98
CA LEU A 235 10.81 -5.97 11.75
C LEU A 235 11.86 -5.09 12.45
N ALA A 236 12.25 -5.44 13.68
CA ALA A 236 13.30 -4.73 14.40
C ALA A 236 14.66 -4.81 13.67
N GLY A 237 14.93 -5.90 12.98
CA GLY A 237 16.12 -6.11 12.17
C GLY A 237 16.07 -5.54 10.75
N LYS A 238 15.06 -4.73 10.40
CA LYS A 238 14.97 -4.13 9.05
C LYS A 238 16.12 -3.16 8.79
N PRO A 239 16.45 -2.83 7.54
CA PRO A 239 17.46 -1.83 7.21
C PRO A 239 17.21 -0.52 7.96
N ALA A 240 18.26 0.04 8.55
CA ALA A 240 18.18 1.30 9.31
C ALA A 240 17.68 2.44 8.40
N GLY A 241 16.68 3.20 8.87
CA GLY A 241 16.04 4.25 8.07
C GLY A 241 15.27 3.72 6.85
N GLY A 242 14.99 2.41 6.82
CA GLY A 242 14.27 1.76 5.74
C GLY A 242 12.79 1.54 6.02
N HIS A 243 12.05 1.21 4.97
CA HIS A 243 10.64 0.88 5.01
C HIS A 243 10.40 -0.58 5.43
N ALA A 244 9.16 -0.88 5.83
CA ALA A 244 8.68 -2.25 5.96
C ALA A 244 7.21 -2.35 5.51
N PHE A 245 6.89 -3.45 4.82
CA PHE A 245 5.55 -3.83 4.41
C PHE A 245 5.24 -5.21 4.97
N VAL A 246 4.02 -5.39 5.47
CA VAL A 246 3.56 -6.66 6.04
C VAL A 246 2.29 -7.09 5.33
N PHE A 247 2.24 -8.36 4.94
CA PHE A 247 1.17 -8.97 4.18
C PHE A 247 0.68 -10.23 4.87
N GLY A 248 -0.62 -10.45 4.85
CA GLY A 248 -1.26 -11.70 5.24
C GLY A 248 -2.59 -11.82 4.52
N HIS A 249 -3.15 -13.01 4.37
CA HIS A 249 -4.39 -13.14 3.60
C HIS A 249 -5.60 -12.58 4.34
N LYS A 250 -5.74 -12.89 5.64
CA LYS A 250 -6.87 -12.40 6.45
C LYS A 250 -6.56 -11.09 7.16
N GLY A 251 -7.62 -10.36 7.48
CA GLY A 251 -7.53 -9.02 8.05
C GLY A 251 -7.30 -8.94 9.54
N LEU A 252 -7.10 -7.72 10.01
CA LEU A 252 -7.09 -7.38 11.42
C LEU A 252 -8.50 -7.22 11.99
N ILE A 253 -9.47 -6.99 11.12
CA ILE A 253 -10.89 -6.82 11.42
C ILE A 253 -11.70 -7.60 10.40
N SER A 254 -12.84 -8.13 10.85
CA SER A 254 -13.79 -8.83 9.99
C SER A 254 -14.68 -7.83 9.26
N GLU A 255 -14.45 -7.61 7.96
CA GLU A 255 -15.28 -6.73 7.15
C GLU A 255 -16.51 -7.44 6.57
N ASN A 256 -16.32 -8.52 5.84
CA ASN A 256 -17.38 -9.37 5.33
C ASN A 256 -17.37 -10.75 5.99
N HIS A 257 -16.24 -11.45 5.94
CA HIS A 257 -16.04 -12.70 6.64
C HIS A 257 -15.89 -12.47 8.14
N VAL A 258 -16.26 -13.48 8.94
CA VAL A 258 -16.17 -13.38 10.41
C VAL A 258 -14.76 -13.61 10.96
N ASP A 259 -13.92 -14.23 10.16
CA ASP A 259 -12.58 -14.67 10.52
C ASP A 259 -11.50 -13.62 10.17
N THR A 260 -10.54 -13.54 11.06
CA THR A 260 -9.42 -12.59 10.97
C THR A 260 -8.08 -13.33 11.01
N LEU A 261 -6.98 -12.59 10.93
CA LEU A 261 -5.62 -13.11 11.14
C LEU A 261 -5.46 -13.78 12.53
N PHE A 262 -6.32 -13.44 13.49
CA PHE A 262 -6.32 -13.92 14.87
C PHE A 262 -7.54 -14.77 15.24
N GLY A 263 -8.25 -15.32 14.28
CA GLY A 263 -9.40 -16.21 14.48
C GLY A 263 -10.75 -15.54 14.24
N GLU A 264 -11.82 -16.29 14.56
CA GLU A 264 -13.21 -15.89 14.30
C GLU A 264 -13.85 -15.19 15.52
N ASP A 265 -13.31 -15.37 16.70
CA ASP A 265 -13.87 -14.79 17.92
C ASP A 265 -13.31 -13.37 18.15
N PRO A 266 -14.14 -12.33 18.03
CA PRO A 266 -13.69 -10.95 18.22
C PRO A 266 -13.20 -10.66 19.64
N THR A 267 -13.58 -11.48 20.65
CA THR A 267 -13.12 -11.33 22.03
C THR A 267 -11.64 -11.67 22.18
N GLU A 268 -11.19 -12.74 21.53
CA GLU A 268 -9.80 -13.17 21.50
C GLU A 268 -9.00 -12.44 20.43
N SER A 269 -9.57 -12.33 19.24
CA SER A 269 -8.95 -11.68 18.08
C SER A 269 -8.48 -10.26 18.41
N GLY A 270 -9.33 -9.43 19.00
CA GLY A 270 -8.99 -8.06 19.36
C GLY A 270 -7.85 -7.95 20.36
N LEU A 271 -7.80 -8.81 21.37
CA LEU A 271 -6.75 -8.82 22.39
C LEU A 271 -5.41 -9.32 21.84
N ASN A 272 -5.44 -10.39 21.06
CA ASN A 272 -4.23 -10.99 20.47
C ASN A 272 -3.59 -10.08 19.42
N GLN A 273 -4.37 -9.26 18.75
CA GLN A 273 -3.84 -8.28 17.80
C GLN A 273 -3.01 -7.17 18.44
N ASN A 274 -3.21 -6.84 19.72
CA ASN A 274 -2.55 -5.71 20.35
C ASN A 274 -1.02 -5.79 20.29
N ALA A 275 -0.44 -6.98 20.53
CA ALA A 275 1.01 -7.19 20.43
C ALA A 275 1.49 -7.03 18.99
N PHE A 276 0.75 -7.55 18.02
CA PHE A 276 1.05 -7.45 16.59
C PHE A 276 0.99 -6.00 16.12
N ILE A 277 -0.12 -5.30 16.36
CA ILE A 277 -0.28 -3.88 15.97
C ILE A 277 0.82 -3.03 16.62
N THR A 278 1.13 -3.28 17.89
CA THR A 278 2.21 -2.56 18.59
C THR A 278 3.58 -2.84 17.97
N ALA A 279 3.85 -4.08 17.56
CA ALA A 279 5.09 -4.43 16.86
C ALA A 279 5.19 -3.72 15.51
N LEU A 280 4.11 -3.68 14.73
CA LEU A 280 4.05 -2.94 13.46
C LEU A 280 4.31 -1.44 13.69
N TYR A 281 3.58 -0.83 14.60
CA TYR A 281 3.68 0.60 14.92
C TYR A 281 5.07 1.02 15.38
N ASN A 282 5.66 0.29 16.34
CA ASN A 282 6.98 0.59 16.89
C ASN A 282 8.11 0.43 15.87
N ASN A 283 7.91 -0.39 14.85
CA ASN A 283 8.87 -0.59 13.75
C ASN A 283 8.58 0.27 12.52
N GLY A 284 7.63 1.20 12.60
CA GLY A 284 7.31 2.14 11.52
C GLY A 284 6.65 1.49 10.31
N VAL A 285 5.99 0.34 10.48
CA VAL A 285 5.15 -0.27 9.45
C VAL A 285 3.90 0.58 9.31
N ARG A 286 3.69 1.12 8.11
CA ARG A 286 2.51 1.95 7.84
C ARG A 286 1.32 1.12 7.40
N TYR A 287 1.55 0.11 6.56
CA TYR A 287 0.51 -0.69 5.91
C TYR A 287 0.62 -2.16 6.30
N TYR A 288 -0.52 -2.73 6.73
CA TYR A 288 -0.80 -4.15 6.72
C TYR A 288 -1.75 -4.42 5.54
N MET A 289 -1.36 -5.30 4.63
CA MET A 289 -2.09 -5.55 3.38
C MET A 289 -2.64 -6.97 3.37
N GLN A 290 -3.91 -7.10 3.02
CA GLN A 290 -4.66 -8.36 3.03
C GLN A 290 -5.51 -8.54 1.78
N GLY A 291 -6.00 -9.79 1.56
CA GLY A 291 -7.04 -10.16 0.60
C GLY A 291 -8.36 -10.49 1.27
N HIS A 292 -8.93 -11.66 0.93
CA HIS A 292 -10.04 -12.37 1.58
C HIS A 292 -11.43 -11.74 1.39
N ASP A 293 -11.56 -10.45 1.58
CA ASP A 293 -12.87 -9.75 1.55
C ASP A 293 -13.24 -9.17 0.18
N HIS A 294 -12.45 -9.41 -0.85
CA HIS A 294 -12.76 -9.11 -2.25
C HIS A 294 -13.32 -7.70 -2.52
N MET A 295 -12.74 -6.71 -1.86
CA MET A 295 -13.07 -5.29 -2.03
C MET A 295 -11.83 -4.44 -1.81
N HIS A 296 -11.80 -3.23 -2.33
CA HIS A 296 -10.81 -2.25 -1.89
C HIS A 296 -11.34 -1.55 -0.64
N ASP A 297 -10.59 -1.66 0.45
CA ASP A 297 -10.85 -0.92 1.68
C ASP A 297 -9.54 -0.48 2.33
N ARG A 298 -9.51 0.75 2.84
CA ARG A 298 -8.43 1.27 3.66
C ARG A 298 -9.00 1.77 4.97
N SER A 299 -8.52 1.23 6.07
CA SER A 299 -8.98 1.56 7.41
C SER A 299 -7.81 1.69 8.38
N LEU A 300 -7.83 2.70 9.26
CA LEU A 300 -6.94 2.73 10.42
C LEU A 300 -7.49 1.76 11.47
N VAL A 301 -6.63 0.89 11.98
CA VAL A 301 -6.96 -0.06 13.05
C VAL A 301 -6.03 0.15 14.22
N SER A 302 -6.58 0.46 15.40
CA SER A 302 -5.84 0.67 16.64
C SER A 302 -5.87 -0.57 17.55
N VAL A 303 -5.00 -0.57 18.55
CA VAL A 303 -5.12 -1.49 19.70
C VAL A 303 -6.47 -1.29 20.40
N THR A 304 -6.94 -2.31 21.12
CA THR A 304 -8.28 -2.30 21.75
C THR A 304 -8.48 -1.20 22.80
N THR A 305 -7.42 -0.74 23.43
CA THR A 305 -7.45 0.33 24.44
C THR A 305 -7.28 1.73 23.84
N GLY A 306 -7.10 1.83 22.50
CA GLY A 306 -6.82 3.07 21.81
C GLY A 306 -7.87 3.43 20.77
N SER A 307 -7.85 4.67 20.32
CA SER A 307 -8.65 5.13 19.19
C SER A 307 -7.79 5.31 17.94
N PRO A 308 -8.28 4.94 16.75
CA PRO A 308 -7.52 5.14 15.51
C PRO A 308 -7.25 6.64 15.22
N THR A 309 -8.00 7.54 15.85
CA THR A 309 -7.94 8.99 15.60
C THR A 309 -7.36 9.81 16.75
N ASP A 310 -6.91 9.18 17.84
CA ASP A 310 -6.41 9.88 19.03
C ASP A 310 -4.98 10.47 18.87
N GLY A 311 -4.29 10.13 17.79
CA GLY A 311 -2.93 10.63 17.51
C GLY A 311 -1.81 10.01 18.34
N VAL A 312 -2.12 9.16 19.32
CA VAL A 312 -1.13 8.59 20.26
C VAL A 312 -1.14 7.06 20.34
N SER A 313 -2.27 6.41 20.15
CA SER A 313 -2.38 4.97 20.24
C SER A 313 -1.64 4.26 19.10
N PRO A 314 -0.99 3.11 19.38
CA PRO A 314 -0.50 2.23 18.35
C PRO A 314 -1.60 1.86 17.37
N LYS A 315 -1.32 2.01 16.08
CA LYS A 315 -2.24 1.74 15.00
C LYS A 315 -1.50 1.43 13.72
N VAL A 316 -2.18 0.79 12.80
CA VAL A 316 -1.70 0.51 11.46
C VAL A 316 -2.84 0.74 10.47
N GLU A 317 -2.52 1.09 9.24
CA GLU A 317 -3.48 1.12 8.17
C GLU A 317 -3.63 -0.28 7.58
N ASN A 318 -4.83 -0.83 7.70
CA ASN A 318 -5.23 -2.11 7.13
C ASN A 318 -5.79 -1.87 5.73
N ILE A 319 -5.23 -2.54 4.73
CA ILE A 319 -5.64 -2.40 3.32
C ILE A 319 -6.14 -3.75 2.83
N ILE A 320 -7.42 -3.82 2.46
CA ILE A 320 -7.97 -4.95 1.72
C ILE A 320 -7.65 -4.73 0.25
N CYS A 321 -6.94 -5.67 -0.36
CA CYS A 321 -6.28 -5.51 -1.66
C CYS A 321 -7.18 -5.80 -2.86
N ALA A 322 -8.43 -5.35 -2.84
CA ALA A 322 -9.40 -5.51 -3.92
C ALA A 322 -9.75 -6.98 -4.22
N SER A 323 -10.21 -7.27 -5.41
CA SER A 323 -10.47 -8.63 -5.91
C SER A 323 -9.95 -8.73 -7.32
N ASP A 324 -9.18 -9.77 -7.59
CA ASP A 324 -8.68 -10.12 -8.92
C ASP A 324 -9.33 -11.41 -9.44
N SER A 325 -10.58 -11.63 -9.00
CA SER A 325 -11.42 -12.78 -9.33
C SER A 325 -12.79 -12.39 -9.90
N ASP A 326 -13.62 -13.39 -10.10
CA ASP A 326 -15.02 -13.25 -10.49
C ASP A 326 -15.96 -12.89 -9.33
N LYS A 327 -15.46 -12.90 -8.06
CA LYS A 327 -16.24 -12.65 -6.85
C LYS A 327 -15.95 -11.30 -6.22
N PHE A 328 -17.00 -10.69 -5.67
CA PHE A 328 -16.90 -9.43 -4.92
C PHE A 328 -17.84 -9.50 -3.72
N TYR A 329 -17.39 -8.95 -2.60
CA TYR A 329 -18.22 -8.83 -1.41
C TYR A 329 -18.57 -7.37 -1.10
N ARG A 330 -19.32 -7.18 -0.06
CA ARG A 330 -19.58 -5.89 0.57
C ARG A 330 -19.34 -6.02 2.07
N PRO A 331 -18.88 -4.98 2.74
CA PRO A 331 -18.68 -5.06 4.18
C PRO A 331 -20.02 -5.17 4.92
N ASN A 332 -20.02 -5.87 6.03
CA ASN A 332 -21.08 -5.83 7.02
C ASN A 332 -21.08 -4.46 7.70
N THR A 333 -22.25 -3.91 7.99
CA THR A 333 -22.34 -2.57 8.59
C THR A 333 -23.31 -2.54 9.76
N PRO A 334 -22.83 -2.34 10.99
CA PRO A 334 -21.42 -2.38 11.41
C PRO A 334 -20.83 -3.79 11.34
N SER A 335 -19.50 -3.91 11.22
CA SER A 335 -18.82 -5.20 11.29
C SER A 335 -18.99 -5.87 12.66
N ASN A 336 -18.68 -7.17 12.74
CA ASN A 336 -18.74 -7.87 14.03
C ASN A 336 -17.71 -7.32 15.02
N ASP A 337 -16.51 -7.01 14.55
CA ASP A 337 -15.47 -6.36 15.36
C ASP A 337 -15.93 -4.99 15.88
N GLU A 338 -16.55 -4.17 15.04
CA GLU A 338 -17.06 -2.87 15.45
C GLU A 338 -18.15 -2.99 16.52
N LYS A 339 -19.14 -3.88 16.31
CA LYS A 339 -20.20 -4.17 17.31
C LYS A 339 -19.60 -4.57 18.63
N TYR A 340 -18.64 -5.50 18.64
CA TYR A 340 -17.98 -5.98 19.83
C TYR A 340 -17.18 -4.87 20.52
N ASN A 341 -16.32 -4.16 19.78
CA ASN A 341 -15.45 -3.13 20.37
C ASN A 341 -16.26 -1.97 20.97
N VAL A 342 -17.34 -1.53 20.31
CA VAL A 342 -18.23 -0.49 20.86
C VAL A 342 -18.94 -0.99 22.12
N ALA A 343 -19.40 -2.24 22.16
CA ALA A 343 -20.07 -2.80 23.32
C ALA A 343 -19.14 -2.99 24.53
N VAL A 344 -17.90 -3.41 24.31
CA VAL A 344 -16.95 -3.77 25.38
C VAL A 344 -16.07 -2.59 25.79
N PHE A 345 -15.57 -1.81 24.84
CA PHE A 345 -14.62 -0.71 25.07
C PHE A 345 -15.24 0.67 24.95
N GLY A 346 -16.49 0.78 24.51
CA GLY A 346 -17.20 2.05 24.36
C GLY A 346 -16.80 2.87 23.12
N HIS A 347 -15.97 2.33 22.22
CA HIS A 347 -15.53 3.00 21.00
C HIS A 347 -15.15 1.98 19.92
N SER A 348 -15.20 2.42 18.65
CA SER A 348 -14.64 1.66 17.55
C SER A 348 -13.11 1.76 17.57
N ARG A 349 -12.43 0.66 17.25
CA ARG A 349 -10.97 0.66 17.01
C ARG A 349 -10.62 0.78 15.53
N GLN A 350 -11.63 0.94 14.67
CA GLN A 350 -11.49 1.12 13.24
C GLN A 350 -11.95 2.50 12.81
N ALA A 351 -11.23 3.10 11.87
CA ALA A 351 -11.68 4.30 11.15
C ALA A 351 -11.43 4.11 9.66
N GLN A 352 -12.52 4.02 8.89
CA GLN A 352 -12.44 3.82 7.46
C GLN A 352 -11.95 5.06 6.73
N ILE A 353 -10.97 4.90 5.83
CA ILE A 353 -10.36 5.97 5.03
C ILE A 353 -10.95 6.00 3.62
N ALA A 354 -10.97 4.87 2.94
CA ALA A 354 -11.46 4.76 1.56
C ALA A 354 -12.07 3.39 1.31
N GLN A 355 -13.02 3.31 0.37
CA GLN A 355 -13.62 2.04 -0.04
C GLN A 355 -14.11 2.10 -1.47
N GLU A 356 -13.87 1.03 -2.23
CA GLU A 356 -14.41 0.78 -3.56
C GLU A 356 -14.93 -0.65 -3.64
N LEU A 357 -16.18 -0.82 -4.05
CA LEU A 357 -16.82 -2.12 -4.13
C LEU A 357 -17.00 -2.57 -5.58
N ARG A 358 -16.94 -3.89 -5.78
CA ARG A 358 -17.23 -4.51 -7.08
C ARG A 358 -16.35 -3.97 -8.20
N LYS A 359 -15.05 -3.93 -7.93
CA LYS A 359 -13.99 -3.53 -8.87
C LYS A 359 -12.94 -4.61 -8.91
N VAL A 360 -12.46 -4.91 -10.09
CA VAL A 360 -11.17 -5.59 -10.24
C VAL A 360 -10.08 -4.53 -10.05
N GLY A 361 -9.06 -4.82 -9.24
CA GLY A 361 -8.07 -3.79 -8.98
C GLY A 361 -6.78 -4.26 -8.34
N PHE A 362 -5.73 -3.53 -8.60
CA PHE A 362 -4.37 -3.79 -8.14
C PHE A 362 -3.67 -2.52 -7.66
N TYR A 363 -2.52 -2.69 -7.02
CA TYR A 363 -1.75 -1.58 -6.47
C TYR A 363 -0.36 -1.49 -7.07
N ILE A 364 0.12 -0.25 -7.22
CA ILE A 364 1.52 0.05 -7.52
C ILE A 364 2.07 0.88 -6.38
N PHE A 365 3.09 0.39 -5.72
CA PHE A 365 3.85 1.14 -4.74
C PHE A 365 5.16 1.64 -5.35
N THR A 366 5.43 2.92 -5.18
CA THR A 366 6.69 3.55 -5.54
C THR A 366 7.44 3.91 -4.25
N VAL A 367 8.65 3.38 -4.10
CA VAL A 367 9.56 3.74 -3.01
C VAL A 367 10.60 4.70 -3.57
N ASP A 368 10.69 5.89 -2.99
CA ASP A 368 11.61 6.96 -3.41
C ASP A 368 12.30 7.56 -2.18
N GLY A 369 13.44 6.99 -1.84
CA GLY A 369 14.16 7.35 -0.62
C GLY A 369 13.28 7.17 0.62
N PRO A 370 13.02 8.24 1.39
CA PRO A 370 12.19 8.19 2.60
C PRO A 370 10.68 8.12 2.29
N SER A 371 10.25 8.30 1.05
CA SER A 371 8.85 8.41 0.66
C SER A 371 8.33 7.15 -0.01
N VAL A 372 7.09 6.78 0.31
CA VAL A 372 6.31 5.74 -0.36
C VAL A 372 5.05 6.35 -0.92
N THR A 373 4.76 6.05 -2.19
CA THR A 373 3.48 6.38 -2.83
C THR A 373 2.79 5.09 -3.24
N GLY A 374 1.56 4.89 -2.78
CA GLY A 374 0.65 3.84 -3.20
C GLY A 374 -0.38 4.38 -4.20
N GLU A 375 -0.57 3.68 -5.30
CA GLU A 375 -1.59 3.98 -6.29
C GLU A 375 -2.50 2.76 -6.45
N TYR A 376 -3.79 2.96 -6.23
CA TYR A 376 -4.80 1.94 -6.52
C TYR A 376 -5.39 2.16 -7.91
N TYR A 377 -5.39 1.11 -8.71
CA TYR A 377 -5.96 1.06 -10.06
C TYR A 377 -7.16 0.14 -10.05
N ALA A 378 -8.27 0.59 -10.60
CA ALA A 378 -9.53 -0.14 -10.63
C ALA A 378 -10.15 -0.19 -12.03
N ALA A 379 -10.79 -1.31 -12.33
CA ALA A 379 -11.62 -1.48 -13.52
C ALA A 379 -13.06 -1.80 -13.13
N GLU A 380 -14.01 -1.23 -13.87
CA GLU A 380 -15.44 -1.50 -13.71
C GLU A 380 -15.78 -2.92 -14.18
N VAL A 381 -16.66 -3.58 -13.42
CA VAL A 381 -17.26 -4.86 -13.78
C VAL A 381 -18.80 -4.75 -13.74
N PRO A 382 -19.39 -4.08 -14.72
CA PRO A 382 -20.81 -3.71 -14.70
C PRO A 382 -21.75 -4.92 -14.72
N ASN A 383 -21.27 -6.09 -15.13
CA ASN A 383 -22.01 -7.35 -15.19
C ASN A 383 -21.92 -8.18 -13.89
N ALA A 384 -21.28 -7.69 -12.84
CA ALA A 384 -21.30 -8.34 -11.55
C ALA A 384 -22.71 -8.29 -10.95
N ALA A 385 -23.31 -9.45 -10.73
CA ALA A 385 -24.66 -9.61 -10.23
C ALA A 385 -24.70 -10.40 -8.91
N PRO A 386 -25.65 -10.11 -8.00
CA PRO A 386 -25.79 -10.86 -6.77
C PRO A 386 -26.12 -12.33 -7.08
N ASN A 387 -25.44 -13.24 -6.41
CA ASN A 387 -25.70 -14.68 -6.55
C ASN A 387 -26.90 -15.13 -5.70
N ALA A 388 -27.24 -16.43 -5.74
CA ALA A 388 -28.38 -16.99 -5.02
C ALA A 388 -28.22 -16.87 -3.49
N ARG A 389 -26.99 -16.82 -2.97
CA ARG A 389 -26.67 -16.68 -1.54
C ARG A 389 -27.18 -15.36 -0.97
N CYS A 390 -27.19 -14.30 -1.76
CA CYS A 390 -27.70 -12.98 -1.35
C CYS A 390 -29.18 -12.98 -0.90
N LYS A 391 -29.96 -13.97 -1.38
CA LYS A 391 -31.36 -14.13 -0.96
C LYS A 391 -31.50 -14.89 0.35
N GLN A 392 -30.54 -15.75 0.65
CA GLN A 392 -30.54 -16.61 1.84
C GLN A 392 -29.86 -15.92 3.01
N ASP A 393 -28.76 -15.23 2.75
CA ASP A 393 -27.96 -14.52 3.71
C ASP A 393 -27.50 -13.18 3.11
N PRO A 394 -28.20 -12.08 3.42
CA PRO A 394 -27.81 -10.76 2.90
C PRO A 394 -26.44 -10.27 3.38
N ASP A 395 -25.97 -10.72 4.55
CA ASP A 395 -24.70 -10.31 5.11
C ASP A 395 -23.52 -11.01 4.43
N MET A 396 -23.76 -12.22 3.88
CA MET A 396 -22.80 -13.00 3.10
C MET A 396 -23.09 -12.92 1.59
N CYS A 397 -23.57 -11.79 1.12
CA CYS A 397 -23.91 -11.58 -0.28
C CYS A 397 -22.67 -11.48 -1.17
N GLU A 398 -22.58 -12.37 -2.14
CA GLU A 398 -21.56 -12.38 -3.18
C GLU A 398 -22.11 -11.76 -4.48
N PHE A 399 -21.34 -10.89 -5.09
CA PHE A 399 -21.58 -10.39 -6.45
C PHE A 399 -20.60 -11.08 -7.38
N MET A 400 -21.08 -11.66 -8.46
CA MET A 400 -20.26 -12.50 -9.32
C MET A 400 -20.43 -12.14 -10.79
N ILE A 401 -19.33 -12.26 -11.54
CA ILE A 401 -19.34 -12.20 -13.00
C ILE A 401 -19.24 -13.60 -13.58
N GLN A 402 -19.94 -13.84 -14.69
CA GLN A 402 -19.90 -15.13 -15.40
C GLN A 402 -18.83 -15.13 -16.49
N THR A 403 -18.50 -13.96 -16.98
CA THR A 403 -17.55 -13.75 -18.08
C THR A 403 -16.82 -12.44 -17.83
N THR A 404 -15.51 -12.47 -17.90
CA THR A 404 -14.67 -11.30 -17.70
C THR A 404 -14.96 -10.25 -18.79
N PRO A 405 -15.42 -9.04 -18.43
CA PRO A 405 -15.57 -7.96 -19.39
C PRO A 405 -14.20 -7.41 -19.82
N PRO A 406 -14.11 -6.65 -20.90
CA PRO A 406 -12.92 -5.89 -21.20
C PRO A 406 -12.55 -4.97 -20.02
N LEU A 407 -11.37 -5.14 -19.46
CA LEU A 407 -10.91 -4.36 -18.30
C LEU A 407 -10.18 -3.10 -18.75
N SER A 408 -10.62 -1.95 -18.26
CA SER A 408 -9.97 -0.66 -18.46
C SER A 408 -9.61 -0.08 -17.09
N PHE A 409 -8.35 -0.22 -16.71
CA PHE A 409 -7.87 0.24 -15.42
C PHE A 409 -7.62 1.74 -15.40
N VAL A 410 -8.22 2.40 -14.44
CA VAL A 410 -7.99 3.82 -14.14
C VAL A 410 -7.43 3.95 -12.74
N LYS A 411 -6.57 4.93 -12.51
CA LYS A 411 -6.10 5.23 -11.17
C LYS A 411 -7.25 5.83 -10.36
N ALA A 412 -7.71 5.09 -9.36
CA ALA A 412 -8.85 5.47 -8.52
C ALA A 412 -8.40 6.22 -7.25
N GLU A 413 -7.22 5.90 -6.72
CA GLU A 413 -6.71 6.51 -5.51
C GLU A 413 -5.19 6.66 -5.53
N THR A 414 -4.68 7.68 -4.84
CA THR A 414 -3.27 7.85 -4.52
C THR A 414 -3.15 8.16 -3.03
N PHE A 415 -2.28 7.45 -2.35
CA PHE A 415 -2.00 7.59 -0.93
C PHE A 415 -0.51 7.40 -0.67
N GLY A 416 -0.04 7.61 0.55
CA GLY A 416 1.38 7.43 0.81
C GLY A 416 1.82 7.92 2.19
N TYR A 417 3.11 7.80 2.45
CA TYR A 417 3.74 8.27 3.67
C TYR A 417 5.23 8.59 3.44
N SER A 418 5.82 9.26 4.41
CA SER A 418 7.28 9.41 4.51
C SER A 418 7.74 8.97 5.89
N LEU A 419 8.95 8.40 5.98
CA LEU A 419 9.56 7.99 7.25
C LEU A 419 9.71 9.15 8.24
N GLY A 420 9.86 10.38 7.77
CA GLY A 420 9.78 11.59 8.58
C GLY A 420 8.40 12.22 8.64
N GLY A 421 7.39 11.56 8.05
CA GLY A 421 6.05 12.10 7.85
C GLY A 421 5.20 12.10 9.11
N LYS A 422 4.27 13.05 9.14
CA LYS A 422 3.21 13.11 10.14
C LYS A 422 1.87 13.04 9.43
N GLU A 423 0.96 12.27 10.01
CA GLU A 423 -0.42 12.28 9.55
C GLU A 423 -1.06 13.62 9.83
N PHE A 424 -1.82 14.11 8.89
CA PHE A 424 -2.72 15.21 9.13
C PHE A 424 -4.03 14.99 8.36
N GLN A 425 -5.05 15.62 8.88
CA GLN A 425 -6.37 15.55 8.29
C GLN A 425 -6.74 16.89 7.68
N VAL A 426 -7.60 16.85 6.71
CA VAL A 426 -8.01 17.99 5.93
C VAL A 426 -9.42 18.40 6.30
N CYS A 427 -9.65 19.70 6.48
CA CYS A 427 -10.99 20.22 6.69
C CYS A 427 -11.86 20.01 5.45
N GLN A 428 -13.05 19.49 5.65
CA GLN A 428 -14.05 19.39 4.59
C GLN A 428 -14.59 20.76 4.18
N ALA A 429 -15.06 20.86 2.94
CA ALA A 429 -15.72 22.07 2.47
C ALA A 429 -16.94 22.41 3.36
N GLY A 430 -17.10 23.69 3.71
CA GLY A 430 -18.20 24.16 4.56
C GLY A 430 -17.98 24.05 6.08
N GLN A 431 -16.90 23.45 6.54
CA GLN A 431 -16.55 23.47 7.97
C GLN A 431 -15.75 24.75 8.29
N GLU A 432 -16.32 25.63 9.10
CA GLU A 432 -15.62 26.86 9.56
C GLU A 432 -14.45 26.56 10.50
N LYS A 433 -14.54 25.47 11.26
CA LYS A 433 -13.47 24.98 12.14
C LYS A 433 -13.21 23.52 11.85
N CYS A 434 -11.98 23.21 11.47
CA CYS A 434 -11.53 21.85 11.48
C CYS A 434 -11.55 21.32 12.91
N ASN A 435 -12.09 20.14 13.11
CA ASN A 435 -11.98 19.49 14.41
C ASN A 435 -10.49 19.36 14.74
N SER A 436 -10.08 19.72 15.95
CA SER A 436 -8.66 19.78 16.37
C SER A 436 -7.91 18.45 16.21
N SER A 437 -8.62 17.32 16.16
CA SER A 437 -8.06 16.02 15.81
C SER A 437 -7.74 15.85 14.32
N TYR A 438 -8.18 16.78 13.46
CA TYR A 438 -8.13 16.69 12.00
C TYR A 438 -7.19 17.68 11.32
N THR A 439 -6.40 18.43 12.04
CA THR A 439 -5.68 19.56 11.46
C THR A 439 -4.29 19.73 12.00
N GLN A 440 -3.51 18.72 12.05
CA GLN A 440 -2.12 18.99 12.42
C GLN A 440 -1.15 18.53 11.36
N VAL A 441 -0.93 19.41 10.39
CA VAL A 441 0.40 19.49 9.86
C VAL A 441 1.21 20.29 10.89
N VAL A 442 1.96 19.62 11.70
CA VAL A 442 2.94 20.27 12.55
C VAL A 442 4.23 20.32 11.76
N ASP A 443 4.48 21.42 11.09
CA ASP A 443 5.82 21.73 10.63
C ASP A 443 6.63 22.38 11.75
N SER A 444 7.94 22.46 11.56
CA SER A 444 8.85 23.11 12.49
C SER A 444 8.56 24.63 12.65
N TYR A 445 7.73 25.20 11.80
CA TYR A 445 7.42 26.62 11.72
C TYR A 445 6.00 27.00 12.16
N LYS A 446 5.17 26.04 12.55
CA LYS A 446 3.83 26.26 13.09
C LYS A 446 2.92 27.11 12.21
N GLY A 447 2.39 26.62 11.14
CA GLY A 447 1.44 27.41 10.34
C GLY A 447 1.09 26.80 8.99
N THR A 448 1.59 25.62 8.70
CA THR A 448 1.21 24.91 7.51
C THR A 448 -0.23 24.42 7.63
N THR A 449 -1.06 24.79 6.68
CA THR A 449 -2.47 24.43 6.66
C THR A 449 -2.90 23.98 5.28
N VAL A 450 -3.78 22.98 5.23
CA VAL A 450 -4.50 22.57 4.03
C VAL A 450 -5.99 22.69 4.30
N LYS A 451 -6.72 23.32 3.38
CA LYS A 451 -8.18 23.41 3.46
C LYS A 451 -8.80 23.04 2.12
N ILE A 452 -9.59 21.97 2.07
CA ILE A 452 -10.34 21.60 0.87
C ILE A 452 -11.50 22.57 0.68
N LEU A 453 -11.62 23.08 -0.53
CA LEU A 453 -12.64 24.06 -0.92
C LEU A 453 -13.79 23.38 -1.69
N SER A 454 -13.47 22.40 -2.52
CA SER A 454 -14.44 21.63 -3.30
C SER A 454 -13.83 20.34 -3.82
N GLY A 455 -14.63 19.46 -4.39
CA GLY A 455 -14.21 18.19 -4.97
C GLY A 455 -14.69 16.97 -4.19
N ILE A 456 -14.17 15.79 -4.51
CA ILE A 456 -14.60 14.52 -3.92
C ILE A 456 -14.31 14.48 -2.43
N ASN A 457 -13.12 14.90 -2.00
CA ASN A 457 -12.77 14.98 -0.60
C ASN A 457 -13.49 16.09 0.16
N GLY A 458 -14.02 17.06 -0.55
CA GLY A 458 -14.87 18.12 0.01
C GLY A 458 -16.33 17.72 0.17
N SER A 459 -16.80 16.72 -0.55
CA SER A 459 -18.10 16.09 -0.33
C SER A 459 -17.94 14.94 0.66
N GLN A 460 -18.96 14.68 1.47
CA GLN A 460 -19.00 13.42 2.21
C GLN A 460 -18.85 12.30 1.20
N ALA A 461 -18.02 11.31 1.52
CA ALA A 461 -17.89 10.14 0.69
C ALA A 461 -19.28 9.59 0.42
N GLN A 462 -19.55 9.36 -0.85
CA GLN A 462 -20.83 8.86 -1.27
C GLN A 462 -21.12 7.57 -0.52
N ASP A 463 -22.36 7.42 -0.12
CA ASP A 463 -22.89 6.24 0.54
C ASP A 463 -22.50 4.96 -0.20
N ARG A 464 -21.37 4.39 0.16
CA ARG A 464 -20.94 3.10 -0.35
C ARG A 464 -21.24 1.98 0.61
N ASN A 465 -21.87 2.24 1.75
CA ASN A 465 -22.46 1.33 2.72
C ASN A 465 -22.93 2.06 3.98
N LYS A 466 -23.22 3.36 3.88
CA LYS A 466 -23.66 4.20 5.00
C LYS A 466 -22.63 4.36 6.11
N ARG A 467 -21.36 4.04 5.85
CA ARG A 467 -20.27 4.28 6.79
C ARG A 467 -19.72 5.70 6.61
N PRO A 468 -19.45 6.42 7.71
CA PRO A 468 -18.72 7.67 7.62
C PRO A 468 -17.29 7.37 7.20
N PHE A 469 -16.80 8.05 6.16
CA PHE A 469 -15.41 8.00 5.78
C PHE A 469 -14.60 9.03 6.53
N LEU A 470 -13.48 8.58 7.07
CA LEU A 470 -12.41 9.46 7.51
C LEU A 470 -11.47 9.66 6.32
N LYS A 471 -11.55 10.82 5.69
CA LYS A 471 -10.59 11.13 4.62
C LYS A 471 -9.32 11.68 5.21
N THR A 472 -8.28 10.89 5.13
CA THR A 472 -6.93 11.25 5.54
C THR A 472 -6.18 11.74 4.32
N VAL A 473 -5.60 12.93 4.41
CA VAL A 473 -4.56 13.36 3.50
C VAL A 473 -3.25 12.99 4.16
N ASP A 474 -2.52 12.10 3.53
CA ASP A 474 -1.23 11.67 4.01
C ASP A 474 -0.16 12.71 3.68
N THR A 475 0.77 12.92 4.58
CA THR A 475 1.87 13.85 4.38
C THR A 475 3.21 13.23 4.69
N GLY A 476 4.20 13.75 4.00
CA GLY A 476 5.59 13.51 4.33
C GLY A 476 6.38 14.82 4.31
N TRP A 477 7.37 14.91 5.18
CA TRP A 477 8.28 16.02 5.21
C TRP A 477 9.69 15.57 4.83
N THR A 478 10.33 16.34 3.98
CA THR A 478 11.75 16.22 3.66
C THR A 478 12.42 17.52 4.03
N ASP A 479 13.63 17.44 4.56
CA ASP A 479 14.40 18.62 4.91
C ASP A 479 14.61 19.51 3.69
N LYS A 480 14.66 20.81 3.94
CA LYS A 480 14.93 21.79 2.90
C LYS A 480 16.25 21.52 2.20
N GLY A 481 16.23 21.65 0.88
CA GLY A 481 17.45 21.72 0.07
C GLY A 481 17.95 23.17 -0.06
N ASP A 482 19.08 23.34 -0.73
CA ASP A 482 19.64 24.66 -1.02
C ASP A 482 18.75 25.51 -1.94
N ASP A 483 17.82 24.83 -2.64
CA ASP A 483 16.90 25.40 -3.62
C ASP A 483 15.50 25.77 -3.03
N SER A 484 15.30 25.60 -1.72
CA SER A 484 14.03 25.90 -1.06
C SER A 484 14.23 26.71 0.23
N ALA A 485 13.26 27.57 0.55
CA ALA A 485 13.24 28.40 1.77
C ALA A 485 12.51 27.70 2.93
N SER A 486 11.76 26.64 2.67
CA SER A 486 11.08 25.78 3.65
C SER A 486 11.47 24.33 3.47
N ASN A 487 11.12 23.51 4.45
CA ASN A 487 11.08 22.06 4.26
C ASN A 487 10.09 21.72 3.13
N ILE A 488 10.28 20.57 2.52
CA ILE A 488 9.46 20.08 1.42
C ILE A 488 8.33 19.24 2.00
N LEU A 489 7.10 19.65 1.73
CA LEU A 489 5.90 18.91 2.08
C LEU A 489 5.45 18.06 0.88
N THR A 490 5.31 16.78 1.08
CA THR A 490 4.64 15.89 0.11
C THR A 490 3.20 15.67 0.57
N LEU A 491 2.25 15.84 -0.33
CA LEU A 491 0.82 15.58 -0.12
C LEU A 491 0.36 14.40 -0.97
N TRP A 492 -0.39 13.50 -0.35
CA TRP A 492 -1.11 12.39 -1.00
C TRP A 492 -2.59 12.47 -0.65
N GLY A 493 -3.42 11.72 -1.38
CA GLY A 493 -4.83 11.56 -1.07
C GLY A 493 -5.77 12.63 -1.63
N MET A 494 -5.25 13.66 -2.28
CA MET A 494 -6.11 14.59 -3.03
C MET A 494 -6.58 13.95 -4.32
N ALA A 495 -7.87 14.04 -4.62
CA ALA A 495 -8.41 13.56 -5.88
C ALA A 495 -7.97 14.48 -7.02
N ASP A 496 -7.38 13.89 -8.07
CA ASP A 496 -6.88 14.59 -9.26
C ASP A 496 -7.38 13.95 -10.57
N LEU A 497 -8.55 13.32 -10.54
CA LEU A 497 -9.04 12.42 -11.58
C LEU A 497 -9.50 13.14 -12.86
N ASN A 498 -10.20 14.25 -12.74
CA ASN A 498 -10.68 15.06 -13.87
C ASN A 498 -11.24 16.40 -13.40
N SER A 499 -11.59 17.28 -14.32
CA SER A 499 -12.06 18.65 -14.02
C SER A 499 -13.31 18.76 -13.13
N LYS A 500 -14.11 17.68 -13.01
CA LYS A 500 -15.32 17.67 -12.17
C LYS A 500 -15.11 17.04 -10.79
N ASN A 501 -14.16 16.10 -10.71
CA ASN A 501 -13.93 15.25 -9.54
C ASN A 501 -12.57 15.52 -8.87
N THR A 502 -11.91 16.58 -9.26
CA THR A 502 -10.61 16.98 -8.68
C THR A 502 -10.83 17.84 -7.45
N ASP A 503 -10.10 17.54 -6.39
CA ASP A 503 -10.15 18.36 -5.19
C ASP A 503 -9.48 19.70 -5.42
N VAL A 504 -10.19 20.77 -5.15
CA VAL A 504 -9.62 22.12 -5.09
C VAL A 504 -9.37 22.47 -3.62
N TYR A 505 -8.16 22.84 -3.30
CA TYR A 505 -7.77 23.14 -1.94
C TYR A 505 -6.78 24.30 -1.87
N THR A 506 -6.72 24.95 -0.73
CA THR A 506 -5.64 25.89 -0.43
C THR A 506 -4.58 25.19 0.41
N LEU A 507 -3.34 25.41 0.03
CA LEU A 507 -2.17 25.01 0.81
C LEU A 507 -1.43 26.28 1.23
N SER A 508 -1.14 26.39 2.51
CA SER A 508 -0.32 27.45 3.09
C SER A 508 0.89 26.84 3.77
N LEU A 509 2.09 27.24 3.37
CA LEU A 509 3.36 26.82 3.96
C LEU A 509 4.08 28.01 4.58
N THR A 510 4.57 27.81 5.79
CA THR A 510 5.46 28.77 6.45
C THR A 510 6.93 28.48 6.14
N TYR A 511 7.78 29.49 6.28
CA TYR A 511 9.23 29.37 6.11
C TYR A 511 9.97 30.23 7.12
N SER A 512 11.25 29.93 7.36
CA SER A 512 12.12 30.78 8.17
C SER A 512 12.61 31.99 7.36
N LYS A 513 12.58 33.17 7.94
CA LYS A 513 13.15 34.38 7.33
C LYS A 513 14.61 34.22 6.96
N ASP A 514 15.36 33.54 7.80
CA ASP A 514 16.79 33.30 7.59
C ASP A 514 17.09 32.36 6.42
N SER A 515 16.05 31.67 5.94
CA SER A 515 16.11 30.75 4.81
C SER A 515 15.66 31.38 3.49
N ALA A 516 15.21 32.64 3.52
CA ALA A 516 14.76 33.34 2.32
C ALA A 516 15.96 33.67 1.42
N GLY A 517 16.11 32.92 0.35
CA GLY A 517 17.10 33.20 -0.70
C GLY A 517 16.80 34.53 -1.41
N LYS A 518 17.71 34.95 -2.28
CA LYS A 518 17.51 36.11 -3.15
C LYS A 518 16.53 35.74 -4.26
N GLY A 519 15.31 36.26 -4.23
CA GLY A 519 14.32 36.07 -5.28
C GLY A 519 12.88 36.21 -4.79
N ALA A 520 11.94 36.20 -5.71
CA ALA A 520 10.52 36.21 -5.41
C ALA A 520 10.08 34.84 -4.88
N LEU A 521 9.67 34.81 -3.62
CA LEU A 521 9.19 33.58 -2.96
C LEU A 521 7.72 33.33 -3.28
N ALA A 522 7.39 32.07 -3.52
CA ALA A 522 6.01 31.62 -3.67
C ALA A 522 5.86 30.21 -3.10
N LEU A 523 4.63 29.77 -2.88
CA LEU A 523 4.35 28.35 -2.81
C LEU A 523 4.71 27.73 -4.16
N ALA A 524 5.63 26.81 -4.16
CA ALA A 524 6.19 26.19 -5.35
C ALA A 524 5.99 24.68 -5.34
N SER A 525 5.93 24.07 -6.51
CA SER A 525 5.91 22.63 -6.69
C SER A 525 7.03 22.18 -7.62
N LYS A 526 7.58 20.99 -7.38
CA LYS A 526 8.69 20.47 -8.21
C LYS A 526 8.19 19.98 -9.56
N SER A 527 8.80 20.45 -10.64
CA SER A 527 8.54 20.04 -12.01
C SER A 527 9.87 19.87 -12.75
N LYS A 528 10.12 18.65 -13.27
CA LYS A 528 11.39 18.32 -13.97
C LYS A 528 12.64 18.78 -13.20
N GLY A 529 12.63 18.57 -11.89
CA GLY A 529 13.74 18.93 -11.00
C GLY A 529 13.85 20.39 -10.58
N LYS A 530 12.99 21.27 -11.09
CA LYS A 530 12.98 22.70 -10.78
C LYS A 530 11.73 23.10 -10.00
N TRP A 531 11.86 24.10 -9.13
CA TRP A 531 10.72 24.75 -8.47
C TRP A 531 10.01 25.70 -9.43
N VAL A 532 8.70 25.49 -9.61
CA VAL A 532 7.81 26.38 -10.36
C VAL A 532 6.68 26.83 -9.43
N ASN A 533 6.05 27.96 -9.73
CA ASN A 533 4.89 28.38 -8.94
C ASN A 533 3.84 27.28 -8.91
N ALA A 534 3.33 26.94 -7.73
CA ALA A 534 2.42 25.81 -7.57
C ALA A 534 1.19 25.91 -8.48
N VAL A 535 0.67 27.13 -8.72
CA VAL A 535 -0.50 27.30 -9.59
C VAL A 535 -0.24 27.01 -11.08
N ASP A 536 1.01 26.95 -11.51
CA ASP A 536 1.37 26.66 -12.92
C ASP A 536 1.12 25.18 -13.28
N LYS A 537 0.91 24.32 -12.29
CA LYS A 537 0.59 22.90 -12.48
C LYS A 537 -0.90 22.59 -12.35
N ASN A 538 -1.73 23.58 -12.06
CA ASN A 538 -3.17 23.37 -11.93
C ASN A 538 -3.80 22.86 -13.22
N GLN A 539 -4.80 22.02 -13.06
CA GLN A 539 -5.72 21.69 -14.14
C GLN A 539 -6.82 22.76 -14.19
N GLY A 540 -6.61 23.78 -15.02
CA GLY A 540 -7.51 24.94 -15.11
C GLY A 540 -7.26 26.02 -14.06
N GLY A 541 -8.22 26.95 -13.93
CA GLY A 541 -8.09 28.13 -13.08
C GLY A 541 -7.33 29.27 -13.75
N THR A 542 -7.36 30.44 -13.10
CA THR A 542 -6.67 31.64 -13.60
C THR A 542 -5.57 32.04 -12.63
N LYS A 543 -4.34 32.12 -13.11
CA LYS A 543 -3.20 32.58 -12.30
C LYS A 543 -3.41 34.02 -11.86
N LYS A 544 -3.51 34.22 -10.54
CA LYS A 544 -3.76 35.54 -9.94
C LYS A 544 -2.98 35.70 -8.64
N TYR A 545 -2.15 36.70 -8.58
CA TYR A 545 -1.44 37.08 -7.34
C TYR A 545 -2.31 37.96 -6.43
N VAL A 546 -2.25 37.68 -5.12
CA VAL A 546 -2.88 38.52 -4.07
C VAL A 546 -1.91 38.69 -2.92
N ALA A 547 -1.62 39.91 -2.53
CA ALA A 547 -0.78 40.20 -1.38
C ALA A 547 -1.54 39.97 -0.05
N GLY A 548 -0.83 39.45 0.96
CA GLY A 548 -1.37 39.14 2.28
C GLY A 548 -1.87 37.70 2.44
N PRO A 549 -2.58 37.41 3.53
CA PRO A 549 -3.01 36.07 3.87
C PRO A 549 -4.11 35.57 2.93
N TRP A 550 -4.24 34.25 2.84
CA TRP A 550 -5.37 33.63 2.17
C TRP A 550 -6.70 34.04 2.81
N LYS A 551 -7.72 34.24 2.00
CA LYS A 551 -9.09 34.54 2.43
C LYS A 551 -10.08 33.64 1.71
N SER A 552 -11.20 33.36 2.36
CA SER A 552 -12.31 32.63 1.74
C SER A 552 -12.80 33.37 0.47
N GLY A 553 -13.16 32.57 -0.54
CA GLY A 553 -13.60 33.06 -1.86
C GLY A 553 -12.51 33.20 -2.92
N TYR A 554 -11.24 32.95 -2.59
CA TYR A 554 -10.19 32.87 -3.61
C TYR A 554 -10.31 31.56 -4.40
N GLY A 555 -10.43 31.69 -5.72
CA GLY A 555 -10.61 30.54 -6.64
C GLY A 555 -9.31 29.89 -7.06
N LEU A 556 -9.45 28.77 -7.77
CA LEU A 556 -8.35 27.99 -8.33
C LEU A 556 -7.38 28.86 -9.15
N GLY A 557 -6.08 28.74 -8.88
CA GLY A 557 -5.04 29.53 -9.51
C GLY A 557 -4.67 30.83 -8.76
N THR A 558 -5.42 31.20 -7.71
CA THR A 558 -5.04 32.32 -6.85
C THR A 558 -3.90 31.90 -5.93
N TYR A 559 -2.89 32.75 -5.79
CA TYR A 559 -1.75 32.54 -4.90
C TYR A 559 -1.29 33.85 -4.27
N GLY A 560 -0.56 33.72 -3.19
CA GLY A 560 -0.11 34.92 -2.50
C GLY A 560 0.96 34.67 -1.44
N PHE A 561 1.34 35.75 -0.81
CA PHE A 561 2.38 35.76 0.18
C PHE A 561 2.00 36.73 1.31
N ASP A 562 2.09 36.25 2.55
CA ASP A 562 1.89 37.07 3.75
C ASP A 562 3.24 37.29 4.47
N PRO A 563 3.83 38.48 4.35
CA PRO A 563 5.11 38.76 5.00
C PRO A 563 5.00 38.89 6.53
N LYS A 564 3.80 39.06 7.08
CA LYS A 564 3.61 39.14 8.54
C LYS A 564 3.80 37.82 9.23
N THR A 565 3.36 36.75 8.57
CA THR A 565 3.43 35.37 9.09
C THR A 565 4.50 34.52 8.39
N ASN A 566 5.22 35.05 7.42
CA ASN A 566 6.15 34.35 6.54
C ASN A 566 5.48 33.12 5.90
N THR A 567 4.32 33.31 5.33
CA THR A 567 3.51 32.25 4.74
C THR A 567 3.32 32.50 3.25
N ALA A 568 3.64 31.51 2.44
CA ALA A 568 3.25 31.46 1.04
C ALA A 568 2.07 30.50 0.88
N TRP A 569 1.08 30.88 0.08
CA TRP A 569 -0.12 30.07 -0.11
C TRP A 569 -0.56 30.06 -1.57
N ALA A 570 -1.30 29.00 -1.95
CA ALA A 570 -1.91 28.88 -3.26
C ALA A 570 -3.18 28.04 -3.21
N VAL A 571 -4.11 28.32 -4.14
CA VAL A 571 -5.28 27.47 -4.41
C VAL A 571 -4.95 26.57 -5.59
N ILE A 572 -4.86 25.27 -5.33
CA ILE A 572 -4.35 24.24 -6.24
C ILE A 572 -5.27 23.04 -6.27
N ASN A 573 -5.03 22.11 -7.21
CA ASN A 573 -5.90 20.95 -7.44
C ASN A 573 -5.15 19.67 -7.86
N TYR A 574 -3.98 19.42 -7.27
CA TYR A 574 -3.19 18.21 -7.56
C TYR A 574 -2.35 17.80 -6.36
N THR A 575 -1.91 16.55 -6.31
CA THR A 575 -0.97 16.02 -5.32
C THR A 575 0.48 16.25 -5.76
N GLY A 576 1.41 16.31 -4.80
CA GLY A 576 2.82 16.44 -5.13
C GLY A 576 3.69 16.99 -4.01
N ASN A 577 4.89 17.40 -4.38
CA ASN A 577 5.89 17.98 -3.48
C ASN A 577 5.81 19.51 -3.54
N PHE A 578 5.69 20.14 -2.39
CA PHE A 578 5.53 21.57 -2.23
C PHE A 578 6.56 22.14 -1.26
N ALA A 579 7.05 23.34 -1.58
CA ALA A 579 7.90 24.12 -0.68
C ALA A 579 7.66 25.61 -0.90
N VAL A 580 8.10 26.44 0.02
CA VAL A 580 8.33 27.84 -0.28
C VAL A 580 9.70 27.93 -0.95
N ALA A 581 9.73 28.39 -2.18
CA ALA A 581 10.94 28.48 -2.97
C ALA A 581 10.97 29.73 -3.85
N SER A 582 12.16 30.10 -4.30
CA SER A 582 12.33 31.14 -5.32
C SER A 582 11.83 30.61 -6.66
N VAL A 583 10.91 31.32 -7.26
CA VAL A 583 10.38 31.05 -8.61
C VAL A 583 10.84 32.17 -9.56
N GLY A 584 11.11 31.87 -10.83
CA GLY A 584 11.61 32.85 -11.80
C GLY A 584 10.73 34.11 -11.87
N GLN A 585 11.29 35.23 -12.26
CA GLN A 585 10.62 36.55 -12.27
C GLN A 585 9.33 36.60 -13.08
N ASP A 586 9.16 35.74 -14.07
CA ASP A 586 7.91 35.61 -14.85
C ASP A 586 6.73 35.06 -14.05
N ALA A 587 6.98 34.54 -12.86
CA ALA A 587 5.97 33.93 -11.99
C ALA A 587 5.36 34.91 -10.95
N VAL A 588 5.93 36.09 -10.81
CA VAL A 588 5.43 37.14 -9.93
C VAL A 588 5.01 38.30 -10.81
N ALA A 589 3.71 38.46 -11.04
CA ALA A 589 3.20 39.68 -11.65
C ALA A 589 3.75 40.85 -10.82
N SER A 590 4.41 41.78 -11.49
CA SER A 590 5.04 42.96 -10.97
C SER A 590 4.43 43.44 -9.66
N ILE A 591 5.20 43.29 -8.58
CA ILE A 591 4.94 44.01 -7.35
C ILE A 591 5.14 45.46 -7.77
N GLY A 592 4.04 46.20 -7.97
CA GLY A 592 4.10 47.61 -8.22
C GLY A 592 4.94 48.29 -7.12
N GLN A 593 5.88 49.07 -7.56
CA GLN A 593 6.66 49.99 -6.75
C GLN A 593 5.76 50.91 -5.96
#